data_7483efd6ddd9b137bd2c4647add8e8b9
#
_entry.id   7483efd6ddd9b137bd2c4647add8e8b9
#
_cell.length_a   1.000
_cell.length_b   1.000
_cell.length_c   1.000
_cell.angle_alpha   90.00
_cell.angle_beta   90.00
_cell.angle_gamma   90.00
#
_symmetry.space_group_name_H-M   'P 1'
#
loop_
_entity.id
_entity.type
_entity.pdbx_description
1 polymer ?
#
loop_
_entity_poly.entity_id
_entity_poly.type
_entity_poly.pdbx_seq_one_letter_code
_entity_poly.pdbx_strand_id
1 'polypeptide(L)'
;MTLIKKKVAVLMGGWSAEREVSLVSGGAACKALTELGHEVLAIDVQRDALRLIQTLTMQSTGKPDVILNALHGRVGEDGTMQGLLEFIGIPYTHSGVMASAIAMDKPLMKVVAAAAGVRCPEGIVITRQKIIDDGYPLKPPFVIKPTNEGSSVGVRIVQSEDDIHKIEEDGWIYGDTVLIETFIAGHELTVAVLGYGYEAKALAVTELCPKGHAFYDYTAKYSSGETEHILPAQIPQDVYNEAMRLSVAAYKAAGCQGAARADFRWDDTKPGLDGLYFLEMNTQPGMTPLSLLPEQAAYAGLPFNNLIQWMLDHPTCPA
;
A
#
# COMPACT_ATOMS: atom_id res chain seq x y z
N MET A 1 16.04 -10.80 -25.50
CA MET A 1 17.15 -10.14 -24.78
C MET A 1 17.72 -11.12 -23.78
N THR A 2 19.04 -11.25 -23.69
CA THR A 2 19.67 -12.08 -22.66
C THR A 2 19.51 -11.36 -21.33
N LEU A 3 18.91 -12.01 -20.33
CA LEU A 3 18.70 -11.46 -19.00
C LEU A 3 20.06 -11.16 -18.35
N ILE A 4 20.28 -9.90 -17.95
CA ILE A 4 21.53 -9.54 -17.25
C ILE A 4 21.40 -10.00 -15.81
N LYS A 5 22.29 -10.93 -15.41
CA LYS A 5 22.34 -11.41 -14.02
C LYS A 5 22.73 -10.26 -13.08
N LYS A 6 21.89 -10.02 -12.06
CA LYS A 6 22.12 -9.02 -11.00
C LYS A 6 22.34 -9.71 -9.66
N LYS A 7 23.05 -9.06 -8.76
CA LYS A 7 23.08 -9.38 -7.34
C LYS A 7 21.97 -8.56 -6.65
N VAL A 8 20.96 -9.24 -6.13
CA VAL A 8 19.76 -8.63 -5.55
C VAL A 8 19.70 -8.91 -4.06
N ALA A 9 19.65 -7.85 -3.24
CA ALA A 9 19.30 -8.01 -1.83
C ALA A 9 17.78 -7.88 -1.67
N VAL A 10 17.17 -8.83 -0.97
CA VAL A 10 15.74 -8.81 -0.64
C VAL A 10 15.59 -8.46 0.84
N LEU A 11 15.05 -7.28 1.13
CA LEU A 11 14.73 -6.87 2.50
C LEU A 11 13.34 -7.37 2.87
N MET A 12 13.25 -8.14 3.97
CA MET A 12 11.99 -8.69 4.47
C MET A 12 11.99 -8.75 5.99
N GLY A 13 10.88 -9.11 6.61
CA GLY A 13 10.73 -9.18 8.06
C GLY A 13 10.40 -7.81 8.66
N GLY A 14 11.38 -7.18 9.31
CA GLY A 14 11.13 -5.93 10.03
C GLY A 14 10.47 -6.18 11.39
N TRP A 15 9.88 -5.12 11.99
CA TRP A 15 9.25 -5.17 13.31
C TRP A 15 7.88 -4.49 13.36
N SER A 16 7.26 -4.27 12.20
CA SER A 16 5.87 -3.82 12.12
C SER A 16 4.89 -4.95 12.42
N ALA A 17 3.62 -4.62 12.58
CA ALA A 17 2.54 -5.60 12.71
C ALA A 17 2.42 -6.52 11.47
N GLU A 18 3.03 -6.13 10.34
CA GLU A 18 2.99 -6.84 9.06
C GLU A 18 4.24 -7.71 8.80
N ARG A 19 5.05 -7.98 9.84
CA ARG A 19 6.28 -8.78 9.72
C ARG A 19 6.09 -10.10 8.99
N GLU A 20 5.08 -10.88 9.35
CA GLU A 20 4.81 -12.19 8.75
C GLU A 20 4.45 -12.08 7.26
N VAL A 21 3.69 -11.07 6.90
CA VAL A 21 3.36 -10.75 5.49
C VAL A 21 4.61 -10.40 4.70
N SER A 22 5.50 -9.63 5.31
CA SER A 22 6.80 -9.25 4.73
C SER A 22 7.70 -10.47 4.50
N LEU A 23 7.75 -11.41 5.43
CA LEU A 23 8.52 -12.66 5.28
C LEU A 23 7.97 -13.52 4.13
N VAL A 24 6.65 -13.63 3.99
CA VAL A 24 6.02 -14.37 2.88
C VAL A 24 6.28 -13.67 1.54
N SER A 25 6.10 -12.35 1.46
CA SER A 25 6.37 -11.54 0.26
C SER A 25 7.85 -11.65 -0.18
N GLY A 26 8.77 -11.49 0.78
CA GLY A 26 10.20 -11.62 0.53
C GLY A 26 10.62 -13.02 0.11
N GLY A 27 10.04 -14.05 0.72
CA GLY A 27 10.28 -15.46 0.36
C GLY A 27 9.82 -15.75 -1.08
N ALA A 28 8.65 -15.27 -1.48
CA ALA A 28 8.14 -15.40 -2.84
C ALA A 28 9.05 -14.68 -3.85
N ALA A 29 9.50 -13.46 -3.52
CA ALA A 29 10.43 -12.70 -4.34
C ALA A 29 11.79 -13.40 -4.48
N CYS A 30 12.37 -13.92 -3.38
CA CYS A 30 13.61 -14.68 -3.43
C CYS A 30 13.52 -15.90 -4.35
N LYS A 31 12.42 -16.64 -4.29
CA LYS A 31 12.16 -17.77 -5.18
C LYS A 31 12.14 -17.33 -6.65
N ALA A 32 11.34 -16.30 -6.99
CA ALA A 32 11.23 -15.78 -8.34
C ALA A 32 12.59 -15.30 -8.89
N LEU A 33 13.36 -14.58 -8.08
CA LEU A 33 14.70 -14.09 -8.44
C LEU A 33 15.68 -15.22 -8.71
N THR A 34 15.63 -16.29 -7.91
CA THR A 34 16.46 -17.48 -8.09
C THR A 34 16.09 -18.21 -9.40
N GLU A 35 14.79 -18.37 -9.69
CA GLU A 35 14.30 -18.96 -10.94
C GLU A 35 14.70 -18.14 -12.18
N LEU A 36 14.80 -16.81 -12.05
CA LEU A 36 15.30 -15.90 -13.08
C LEU A 36 16.83 -15.93 -13.22
N GLY A 37 17.55 -16.62 -12.34
CA GLY A 37 19.01 -16.77 -12.40
C GLY A 37 19.81 -15.65 -11.75
N HIS A 38 19.20 -14.79 -10.96
CA HIS A 38 19.87 -13.75 -10.18
C HIS A 38 20.63 -14.34 -8.97
N GLU A 39 21.63 -13.60 -8.47
CA GLU A 39 22.25 -13.88 -7.17
C GLU A 39 21.41 -13.19 -6.07
N VAL A 40 20.88 -13.99 -5.14
CA VAL A 40 19.92 -13.50 -4.15
C VAL A 40 20.54 -13.47 -2.75
N LEU A 41 20.46 -12.32 -2.09
CA LEU A 41 20.80 -12.12 -0.69
C LEU A 41 19.52 -11.81 0.10
N ALA A 42 18.98 -12.80 0.78
CA ALA A 42 17.81 -12.64 1.65
C ALA A 42 18.23 -12.01 2.99
N ILE A 43 17.60 -10.91 3.40
CA ILE A 43 17.91 -10.20 4.64
C ILE A 43 16.64 -10.04 5.47
N ASP A 44 16.57 -10.76 6.59
CA ASP A 44 15.57 -10.49 7.65
C ASP A 44 16.01 -9.26 8.44
N VAL A 45 15.38 -8.13 8.15
CA VAL A 45 15.75 -6.82 8.71
C VAL A 45 15.37 -6.75 10.18
N GLN A 46 16.37 -6.46 11.02
CA GLN A 46 16.20 -6.23 12.45
C GLN A 46 16.33 -4.73 12.77
N ARG A 47 15.95 -4.33 13.98
CA ARG A 47 16.07 -2.93 14.45
C ARG A 47 17.53 -2.58 14.78
N ASP A 48 18.40 -2.78 13.79
CA ASP A 48 19.85 -2.55 13.88
C ASP A 48 20.36 -1.98 12.54
N ALA A 49 20.34 -0.67 12.41
CA ALA A 49 20.75 0.03 11.20
C ALA A 49 22.23 -0.21 10.87
N LEU A 50 23.12 -0.29 11.89
CA LEU A 50 24.54 -0.51 11.65
C LEU A 50 24.77 -1.88 11.00
N ARG A 51 24.15 -2.91 11.53
CA ARG A 51 24.23 -4.27 10.99
C ARG A 51 23.69 -4.34 9.56
N LEU A 52 22.56 -3.67 9.29
CA LEU A 52 22.00 -3.62 7.94
C LEU A 52 22.96 -2.94 6.95
N ILE A 53 23.51 -1.78 7.30
CA ILE A 53 24.50 -1.06 6.47
C ILE A 53 25.71 -1.95 6.22
N GLN A 54 26.29 -2.57 7.25
CA GLN A 54 27.42 -3.48 7.10
C GLN A 54 27.10 -4.65 6.17
N THR A 55 25.92 -5.26 6.32
CA THR A 55 25.45 -6.35 5.46
C THR A 55 25.34 -5.91 4.00
N LEU A 56 24.85 -4.70 3.73
CA LEU A 56 24.68 -4.19 2.38
C LEU A 56 25.97 -3.66 1.72
N THR A 57 26.96 -3.21 2.52
CA THR A 57 28.13 -2.49 1.99
C THR A 57 29.46 -3.22 2.16
N MET A 58 29.59 -4.11 3.15
CA MET A 58 30.87 -4.74 3.54
C MET A 58 30.97 -6.23 3.20
N GLN A 59 30.12 -6.76 2.33
CA GLN A 59 30.21 -8.16 1.96
C GLN A 59 31.43 -8.47 1.12
N SER A 60 32.06 -9.62 1.34
CA SER A 60 33.17 -10.13 0.52
C SER A 60 32.77 -10.30 -0.95
N THR A 61 31.49 -10.48 -1.24
CA THR A 61 30.92 -10.64 -2.58
C THR A 61 30.57 -9.32 -3.27
N GLY A 62 30.81 -8.17 -2.59
CA GLY A 62 30.47 -6.83 -3.10
C GLY A 62 29.05 -6.36 -2.75
N LYS A 63 28.80 -5.09 -3.05
CA LYS A 63 27.51 -4.41 -2.88
C LYS A 63 26.45 -5.00 -3.81
N PRO A 64 25.17 -5.14 -3.42
CA PRO A 64 24.11 -5.53 -4.33
C PRO A 64 23.92 -4.46 -5.43
N ASP A 65 23.54 -4.91 -6.62
CA ASP A 65 23.20 -4.04 -7.76
C ASP A 65 21.87 -3.31 -7.54
N VAL A 66 20.95 -3.99 -6.85
CA VAL A 66 19.61 -3.47 -6.55
C VAL A 66 19.03 -4.15 -5.31
N ILE A 67 18.19 -3.42 -4.59
CA ILE A 67 17.43 -3.94 -3.45
C ILE A 67 15.98 -4.12 -3.86
N LEU A 68 15.44 -5.32 -3.65
CA LEU A 68 14.01 -5.54 -3.62
C LEU A 68 13.52 -5.33 -2.18
N ASN A 69 12.77 -4.24 -1.97
CA ASN A 69 12.19 -3.96 -0.68
C ASN A 69 10.83 -4.66 -0.55
N ALA A 70 10.75 -5.66 0.32
CA ALA A 70 9.53 -6.40 0.64
C ALA A 70 9.10 -6.18 2.10
N LEU A 71 9.60 -5.13 2.75
CA LEU A 71 9.15 -4.70 4.07
C LEU A 71 7.75 -4.08 3.96
N HIS A 72 6.91 -4.25 4.98
CA HIS A 72 5.58 -3.65 5.06
C HIS A 72 5.40 -2.84 6.34
N GLY A 73 4.50 -1.84 6.28
CA GLY A 73 4.19 -0.95 7.39
C GLY A 73 5.31 0.05 7.71
N ARG A 74 5.31 0.53 8.97
CA ARG A 74 6.29 1.52 9.44
C ARG A 74 7.72 1.08 9.17
N VAL A 75 8.56 2.04 8.82
CA VAL A 75 9.96 1.93 8.42
C VAL A 75 10.14 1.34 7.02
N GLY A 76 9.36 0.33 6.64
CA GLY A 76 9.46 -0.31 5.33
C GLY A 76 8.91 0.52 4.18
N GLU A 77 7.77 1.20 4.40
CA GLU A 77 7.02 1.91 3.35
C GLU A 77 6.66 3.37 3.69
N ASP A 78 7.29 3.95 4.74
CA ASP A 78 7.06 5.33 5.19
C ASP A 78 8.16 6.33 4.81
N GLY A 79 9.10 5.93 3.95
CA GLY A 79 10.25 6.76 3.55
C GLY A 79 11.51 6.54 4.39
N THR A 80 11.42 5.89 5.55
CA THR A 80 12.57 5.70 6.45
C THR A 80 13.61 4.75 5.84
N MET A 81 13.19 3.58 5.38
CA MET A 81 14.09 2.62 4.71
C MET A 81 14.61 3.19 3.40
N GLN A 82 13.75 3.83 2.62
CA GLN A 82 14.11 4.49 1.37
C GLN A 82 15.22 5.53 1.59
N GLY A 83 15.10 6.36 2.62
CA GLY A 83 16.13 7.35 2.97
C GLY A 83 17.47 6.72 3.36
N LEU A 84 17.46 5.59 4.08
CA LEU A 84 18.68 4.84 4.36
C LEU A 84 19.34 4.32 3.08
N LEU A 85 18.53 3.75 2.16
CA LEU A 85 19.01 3.19 0.91
C LEU A 85 19.58 4.27 -0.03
N GLU A 86 18.94 5.43 -0.10
CA GLU A 86 19.46 6.59 -0.82
C GLU A 86 20.78 7.07 -0.22
N PHE A 87 20.88 7.18 1.12
CA PHE A 87 22.11 7.61 1.78
C PHE A 87 23.29 6.68 1.48
N ILE A 88 23.09 5.36 1.41
CA ILE A 88 24.15 4.40 1.06
C ILE A 88 24.33 4.20 -0.45
N GLY A 89 23.50 4.84 -1.27
CA GLY A 89 23.58 4.84 -2.74
C GLY A 89 23.38 3.45 -3.34
N ILE A 90 22.30 2.74 -2.98
CA ILE A 90 21.91 1.48 -3.60
C ILE A 90 20.52 1.65 -4.20
N PRO A 91 20.33 1.41 -5.51
CA PRO A 91 19.00 1.41 -6.14
C PRO A 91 18.06 0.41 -5.48
N TYR A 92 16.77 0.75 -5.40
CA TYR A 92 15.77 -0.10 -4.75
C TYR A 92 14.44 -0.08 -5.52
N THR A 93 13.61 -1.09 -5.30
CA THR A 93 12.28 -1.17 -5.92
C THR A 93 11.27 -0.30 -5.18
N HIS A 94 10.16 0.04 -5.87
CA HIS A 94 9.05 0.86 -5.38
C HIS A 94 9.37 2.36 -5.28
N SER A 95 8.50 3.09 -4.59
CA SER A 95 8.55 4.55 -4.50
C SER A 95 9.68 5.06 -3.62
N GLY A 96 10.14 6.28 -3.90
CA GLY A 96 11.17 6.96 -3.11
C GLY A 96 10.65 7.56 -1.79
N VAL A 97 11.54 8.26 -1.10
CA VAL A 97 11.30 8.84 0.26
C VAL A 97 10.02 9.65 0.32
N MET A 98 9.91 10.66 -0.56
CA MET A 98 8.79 11.61 -0.51
C MET A 98 7.44 10.92 -0.77
N ALA A 99 7.35 10.11 -1.82
CA ALA A 99 6.10 9.44 -2.18
C ALA A 99 5.66 8.43 -1.10
N SER A 100 6.60 7.68 -0.53
CA SER A 100 6.34 6.75 0.57
C SER A 100 5.84 7.48 1.82
N ALA A 101 6.48 8.60 2.20
CA ALA A 101 6.05 9.39 3.36
C ALA A 101 4.67 10.03 3.14
N ILE A 102 4.39 10.58 1.95
CA ILE A 102 3.08 11.15 1.61
C ILE A 102 2.00 10.08 1.65
N ALA A 103 2.24 8.93 1.03
CA ALA A 103 1.24 7.87 0.92
C ALA A 103 0.91 7.22 2.27
N MET A 104 1.88 7.11 3.17
CA MET A 104 1.68 6.58 4.52
C MET A 104 0.84 7.53 5.40
N ASP A 105 0.96 8.84 5.22
CA ASP A 105 0.16 9.84 5.93
C ASP A 105 -1.17 10.07 5.20
N LYS A 106 -2.24 9.42 5.68
CA LYS A 106 -3.56 9.46 5.05
C LYS A 106 -4.10 10.88 4.84
N PRO A 107 -4.06 11.80 5.83
CA PRO A 107 -4.44 13.19 5.64
C PRO A 107 -3.66 13.88 4.53
N LEU A 108 -2.34 13.72 4.51
CA LEU A 108 -1.49 14.36 3.51
C LEU A 108 -1.73 13.76 2.12
N MET A 109 -1.84 12.43 2.01
CA MET A 109 -2.16 11.77 0.74
C MET A 109 -3.49 12.27 0.15
N LYS A 110 -4.51 12.50 0.99
CA LYS A 110 -5.80 13.06 0.55
C LYS A 110 -5.67 14.48 0.03
N VAL A 111 -4.88 15.33 0.68
CA VAL A 111 -4.61 16.70 0.19
C VAL A 111 -3.95 16.64 -1.18
N VAL A 112 -2.94 15.78 -1.35
CA VAL A 112 -2.23 15.61 -2.63
C VAL A 112 -3.16 15.05 -3.71
N ALA A 113 -3.97 14.04 -3.39
CA ALA A 113 -4.94 13.45 -4.31
C ALA A 113 -6.01 14.48 -4.73
N ALA A 114 -6.55 15.24 -3.78
CA ALA A 114 -7.55 16.28 -4.06
C ALA A 114 -6.99 17.38 -4.97
N ALA A 115 -5.73 17.77 -4.80
CA ALA A 115 -5.07 18.74 -5.69
C ALA A 115 -4.93 18.22 -7.13
N ALA A 116 -4.93 16.90 -7.33
CA ALA A 116 -4.96 16.26 -8.65
C ALA A 116 -6.38 15.95 -9.18
N GLY A 117 -7.42 16.46 -8.52
CA GLY A 117 -8.81 16.26 -8.91
C GLY A 117 -9.35 14.87 -8.54
N VAL A 118 -8.73 14.18 -7.59
CA VAL A 118 -9.17 12.86 -7.10
C VAL A 118 -10.05 13.08 -5.87
N ARG A 119 -11.32 12.67 -5.96
CA ARG A 119 -12.28 12.82 -4.86
C ARG A 119 -11.96 11.86 -3.73
N CYS A 120 -11.89 12.37 -2.50
CA CYS A 120 -11.74 11.62 -1.26
C CYS A 120 -12.99 11.76 -0.38
N PRO A 121 -13.26 10.82 0.54
CA PRO A 121 -14.26 11.05 1.58
C PRO A 121 -13.95 12.31 2.39
N GLU A 122 -14.99 13.06 2.73
CA GLU A 122 -14.84 14.18 3.67
C GLU A 122 -14.37 13.65 5.02
N GLY A 123 -13.40 14.33 5.62
CA GLY A 123 -12.83 13.89 6.87
C GLY A 123 -12.15 15.01 7.66
N ILE A 124 -11.97 14.76 8.95
CA ILE A 124 -11.39 15.68 9.91
C ILE A 124 -10.27 14.97 10.68
N VAL A 125 -9.11 15.61 10.75
CA VAL A 125 -8.04 15.20 11.67
C VAL A 125 -8.28 15.90 13.01
N ILE A 126 -8.39 15.12 14.08
CA ILE A 126 -8.74 15.60 15.41
C ILE A 126 -7.90 14.88 16.46
N THR A 127 -7.64 15.54 17.58
CA THR A 127 -6.96 14.90 18.72
C THR A 127 -7.94 14.04 19.52
N ARG A 128 -7.43 12.95 20.10
CA ARG A 128 -8.23 12.10 21.01
C ARG A 128 -8.83 12.91 22.16
N GLN A 129 -8.03 13.82 22.74
CA GLN A 129 -8.51 14.66 23.83
C GLN A 129 -9.74 15.48 23.41
N LYS A 130 -9.72 16.04 22.20
CA LYS A 130 -10.86 16.82 21.70
C LYS A 130 -12.12 15.97 21.47
N ILE A 131 -11.96 14.69 21.08
CA ILE A 131 -13.10 13.76 20.99
C ILE A 131 -13.69 13.48 22.37
N ILE A 132 -12.83 13.31 23.38
CA ILE A 132 -13.26 13.09 24.77
C ILE A 132 -14.03 14.31 25.32
N ASP A 133 -13.52 15.51 25.05
CA ASP A 133 -14.10 16.74 25.53
C ASP A 133 -15.41 17.15 24.84
N ASP A 134 -15.46 17.01 23.50
CA ASP A 134 -16.49 17.56 22.63
C ASP A 134 -17.37 16.52 21.93
N GLY A 135 -16.97 15.23 21.99
CA GLY A 135 -17.57 14.15 21.22
C GLY A 135 -17.06 14.07 19.78
N TYR A 136 -17.63 13.14 19.01
CA TYR A 136 -17.26 12.95 17.62
C TYR A 136 -17.78 14.10 16.72
N PRO A 137 -16.95 14.57 15.76
CA PRO A 137 -17.29 15.72 14.93
C PRO A 137 -18.28 15.40 13.79
N LEU A 138 -18.50 14.11 13.51
CA LEU A 138 -19.44 13.63 12.48
C LEU A 138 -20.56 12.80 13.14
N LYS A 139 -21.73 12.79 12.49
CA LYS A 139 -22.79 11.87 12.84
C LYS A 139 -22.59 10.53 12.10
N PRO A 140 -22.94 9.39 12.71
CA PRO A 140 -22.90 8.10 12.03
C PRO A 140 -23.75 8.09 10.72
N PRO A 141 -23.32 7.32 9.71
CA PRO A 141 -22.15 6.45 9.74
C PRO A 141 -20.84 7.18 9.40
N PHE A 142 -19.76 6.86 10.15
CA PHE A 142 -18.42 7.37 9.89
C PHE A 142 -17.34 6.33 10.19
N VAL A 143 -16.11 6.59 9.76
CA VAL A 143 -14.94 5.72 9.96
C VAL A 143 -13.89 6.45 10.79
N ILE A 144 -13.34 5.76 11.79
CA ILE A 144 -12.20 6.21 12.59
C ILE A 144 -10.97 5.46 12.10
N LYS A 145 -9.88 6.18 11.81
CA LYS A 145 -8.63 5.61 11.31
C LYS A 145 -7.42 6.23 11.99
N PRO A 146 -6.36 5.44 12.27
CA PRO A 146 -5.03 6.02 12.50
C PRO A 146 -4.59 6.83 11.28
N THR A 147 -3.83 7.90 11.51
CA THR A 147 -3.34 8.74 10.40
C THR A 147 -2.24 8.07 9.58
N ASN A 148 -1.43 7.16 10.19
CA ASN A 148 -0.19 6.61 9.60
C ASN A 148 0.00 5.11 9.84
N GLU A 149 -1.07 4.31 9.88
CA GLU A 149 -0.98 2.86 9.93
C GLU A 149 -1.44 2.23 8.61
N GLY A 150 -0.83 1.08 8.25
CA GLY A 150 -1.18 0.28 7.09
C GLY A 150 -2.22 -0.81 7.40
N SER A 151 -2.58 -1.61 6.38
CA SER A 151 -3.35 -2.86 6.46
C SER A 151 -4.66 -2.80 7.26
N SER A 152 -5.38 -1.70 7.22
CA SER A 152 -6.63 -1.49 7.99
C SER A 152 -6.48 -1.64 9.50
N VAL A 153 -5.25 -1.61 10.03
CA VAL A 153 -4.99 -1.68 11.47
C VAL A 153 -5.61 -0.47 12.17
N GLY A 154 -6.40 -0.72 13.22
CA GLY A 154 -7.06 0.32 14.01
C GLY A 154 -8.26 1.01 13.32
N VAL A 155 -8.68 0.57 12.14
CA VAL A 155 -9.87 1.10 11.47
C VAL A 155 -11.13 0.62 12.20
N ARG A 156 -12.06 1.55 12.45
CA ARG A 156 -13.35 1.28 13.07
C ARG A 156 -14.45 1.96 12.29
N ILE A 157 -15.55 1.25 12.08
CA ILE A 157 -16.76 1.77 11.44
C ILE A 157 -17.81 1.97 12.53
N VAL A 158 -18.31 3.18 12.64
CA VAL A 158 -19.43 3.56 13.52
C VAL A 158 -20.66 3.69 12.64
N GLN A 159 -21.60 2.76 12.75
CA GLN A 159 -22.80 2.70 11.90
C GLN A 159 -23.95 3.52 12.51
N SER A 160 -24.06 3.57 13.84
CA SER A 160 -25.13 4.20 14.58
C SER A 160 -24.63 4.91 15.83
N GLU A 161 -25.48 5.71 16.45
CA GLU A 161 -25.16 6.34 17.75
C GLU A 161 -24.87 5.31 18.86
N ASP A 162 -25.48 4.12 18.78
CA ASP A 162 -25.27 3.04 19.74
C ASP A 162 -23.87 2.39 19.61
N ASP A 163 -23.21 2.53 18.44
CA ASP A 163 -21.87 2.01 18.19
C ASP A 163 -20.75 2.97 18.59
N ILE A 164 -21.10 4.15 19.11
CA ILE A 164 -20.11 5.13 19.55
C ILE A 164 -19.43 4.63 20.82
N HIS A 165 -18.15 4.28 20.67
CA HIS A 165 -17.29 3.90 21.79
C HIS A 165 -16.30 5.02 22.10
N LYS A 166 -16.04 5.23 23.36
CA LYS A 166 -14.97 6.13 23.76
C LYS A 166 -13.62 5.57 23.32
N ILE A 167 -12.81 6.40 22.67
CA ILE A 167 -11.49 6.00 22.17
C ILE A 167 -10.59 5.45 23.29
N GLU A 168 -10.71 5.98 24.50
CA GLU A 168 -9.97 5.51 25.68
C GLU A 168 -10.36 4.09 26.09
N GLU A 169 -11.67 3.77 26.05
CA GLU A 169 -12.20 2.47 26.44
C GLU A 169 -11.78 1.37 25.45
N ASP A 170 -11.51 1.76 24.21
CA ASP A 170 -11.14 0.86 23.14
C ASP A 170 -9.66 0.49 23.09
N GLY A 171 -8.84 0.96 24.02
CA GLY A 171 -7.40 0.65 24.04
C GLY A 171 -6.64 1.22 22.84
N TRP A 172 -7.00 2.38 22.35
CA TRP A 172 -6.34 3.02 21.22
C TRP A 172 -4.85 3.27 21.47
N ILE A 173 -3.99 2.72 20.64
CA ILE A 173 -2.52 2.77 20.77
C ILE A 173 -1.83 3.49 19.59
N TYR A 174 -2.58 4.08 18.66
CA TYR A 174 -2.10 4.60 17.37
C TYR A 174 -1.81 6.10 17.36
N GLY A 175 -1.41 6.65 18.52
CA GLY A 175 -1.04 8.07 18.66
C GLY A 175 -2.20 8.97 19.12
N ASP A 176 -1.91 10.28 19.19
CA ASP A 176 -2.83 11.27 19.77
C ASP A 176 -3.82 11.87 18.77
N THR A 177 -3.59 11.64 17.47
CA THR A 177 -4.45 12.13 16.40
C THR A 177 -5.13 10.99 15.66
N VAL A 178 -6.37 11.23 15.26
CA VAL A 178 -7.17 10.30 14.45
C VAL A 178 -7.75 11.04 13.25
N LEU A 179 -7.95 10.29 12.17
CA LEU A 179 -8.74 10.72 11.01
C LEU A 179 -10.15 10.16 11.18
N ILE A 180 -11.15 11.03 11.16
CA ILE A 180 -12.57 10.64 11.13
C ILE A 180 -13.14 11.04 9.79
N GLU A 181 -13.74 10.09 9.08
CA GLU A 181 -14.21 10.25 7.70
C GLU A 181 -15.65 9.80 7.55
N THR A 182 -16.37 10.43 6.63
CA THR A 182 -17.66 9.93 6.16
C THR A 182 -17.53 8.48 5.68
N PHE A 183 -18.38 7.59 6.17
CA PHE A 183 -18.46 6.22 5.65
C PHE A 183 -19.05 6.21 4.25
N ILE A 184 -18.36 5.56 3.32
CA ILE A 184 -18.84 5.35 1.96
C ILE A 184 -19.33 3.92 1.84
N ALA A 185 -20.62 3.74 1.62
CA ALA A 185 -21.26 2.43 1.42
C ALA A 185 -20.89 1.82 0.05
N GLY A 186 -21.47 0.68 -0.30
CA GLY A 186 -21.31 0.04 -1.60
C GLY A 186 -20.04 -0.81 -1.71
N HIS A 187 -19.34 -0.71 -2.82
CA HIS A 187 -18.27 -1.61 -3.26
C HIS A 187 -16.88 -1.14 -2.83
N GLU A 188 -16.02 -2.08 -2.52
CA GLU A 188 -14.59 -1.83 -2.28
C GLU A 188 -13.80 -2.23 -3.52
N LEU A 189 -13.06 -1.27 -4.11
CA LEU A 189 -12.34 -1.44 -5.35
C LEU A 189 -10.86 -1.17 -5.13
N THR A 190 -10.01 -1.90 -5.83
CA THR A 190 -8.57 -1.70 -5.79
C THR A 190 -7.97 -1.77 -7.18
N VAL A 191 -6.94 -0.94 -7.42
CA VAL A 191 -6.30 -0.78 -8.73
C VAL A 191 -4.79 -0.78 -8.58
N ALA A 192 -4.11 -1.76 -9.17
CA ALA A 192 -2.66 -1.76 -9.25
C ALA A 192 -2.16 -0.79 -10.34
N VAL A 193 -1.10 -0.06 -10.04
CA VAL A 193 -0.43 0.86 -10.96
C VAL A 193 1.04 0.52 -11.05
N LEU A 194 1.55 0.39 -12.27
CA LEU A 194 2.97 0.30 -12.56
C LEU A 194 3.44 1.57 -13.25
N GLY A 195 4.56 2.13 -12.81
CA GLY A 195 5.09 3.34 -13.42
C GLY A 195 6.58 3.56 -13.20
N TYR A 196 7.19 4.27 -14.15
CA TYR A 196 8.58 4.68 -14.08
C TYR A 196 8.75 6.04 -14.77
N GLY A 197 9.40 6.97 -14.10
CA GLY A 197 9.49 8.35 -14.59
C GLY A 197 8.11 9.00 -14.66
N TYR A 198 7.75 9.51 -15.82
CA TYR A 198 6.44 10.14 -16.06
C TYR A 198 5.38 9.16 -16.61
N GLU A 199 5.79 7.95 -16.94
CA GLU A 199 4.89 6.92 -17.44
C GLU A 199 4.31 6.12 -16.29
N ALA A 200 2.99 6.02 -16.26
CA ALA A 200 2.28 5.19 -15.29
C ALA A 200 1.04 4.60 -15.95
N LYS A 201 0.78 3.32 -15.65
CA LYS A 201 -0.34 2.56 -16.20
C LYS A 201 -1.05 1.79 -15.09
N ALA A 202 -2.35 2.00 -14.97
CA ALA A 202 -3.20 1.13 -14.17
C ALA A 202 -3.39 -0.20 -14.90
N LEU A 203 -3.44 -1.30 -14.15
CA LEU A 203 -3.48 -2.65 -14.73
C LEU A 203 -4.90 -3.17 -14.89
N ALA A 204 -5.66 -3.17 -13.79
CA ALA A 204 -7.05 -3.61 -13.76
C ALA A 204 -7.74 -3.06 -12.51
N VAL A 205 -9.06 -3.21 -12.42
CA VAL A 205 -9.82 -2.97 -11.20
C VAL A 205 -10.27 -4.33 -10.65
N THR A 206 -9.97 -4.60 -9.38
CA THR A 206 -10.51 -5.74 -8.64
C THR A 206 -11.55 -5.22 -7.65
N GLU A 207 -12.69 -5.86 -7.59
CA GLU A 207 -13.66 -5.68 -6.51
C GLU A 207 -13.38 -6.68 -5.39
N LEU A 208 -13.40 -6.20 -4.15
CA LEU A 208 -13.16 -6.97 -2.94
C LEU A 208 -14.47 -7.24 -2.22
N CYS A 209 -14.83 -8.51 -2.09
CA CYS A 209 -16.05 -8.97 -1.43
C CYS A 209 -15.69 -9.76 -0.16
N PRO A 210 -15.49 -9.09 0.99
CA PRO A 210 -15.14 -9.77 2.24
C PRO A 210 -16.33 -10.61 2.74
N LYS A 211 -16.07 -11.90 3.10
CA LYS A 211 -17.09 -12.84 3.56
C LYS A 211 -17.20 -12.80 5.08
N GLY A 212 -18.34 -12.30 5.58
CA GLY A 212 -18.57 -12.23 7.03
C GLY A 212 -17.84 -11.11 7.76
N HIS A 213 -17.15 -10.24 7.04
CA HIS A 213 -16.48 -9.05 7.58
C HIS A 213 -17.25 -7.79 7.17
N ALA A 214 -17.24 -6.77 8.03
CA ALA A 214 -17.87 -5.47 7.72
C ALA A 214 -17.11 -4.68 6.65
N PHE A 215 -15.81 -4.97 6.44
CA PHE A 215 -14.92 -4.36 5.46
C PHE A 215 -13.68 -5.26 5.26
N TYR A 216 -12.83 -4.92 4.32
CA TYR A 216 -11.58 -5.62 4.02
C TYR A 216 -10.52 -5.35 5.09
N ASP A 217 -10.70 -5.98 6.26
CA ASP A 217 -9.82 -5.87 7.42
C ASP A 217 -8.55 -6.74 7.29
N TYR A 218 -7.71 -6.74 8.33
CA TYR A 218 -6.46 -7.51 8.33
C TYR A 218 -6.68 -9.01 8.10
N THR A 219 -7.70 -9.60 8.74
CA THR A 219 -8.03 -11.02 8.58
C THR A 219 -8.53 -11.31 7.17
N ALA A 220 -9.42 -10.46 6.65
CA ALA A 220 -9.94 -10.58 5.29
C ALA A 220 -8.82 -10.45 4.22
N LYS A 221 -7.76 -9.66 4.51
CA LYS A 221 -6.60 -9.44 3.60
C LYS A 221 -5.66 -10.65 3.49
N TYR A 222 -5.43 -11.34 4.60
CA TYR A 222 -4.32 -12.30 4.68
C TYR A 222 -4.75 -13.73 4.99
N SER A 223 -6.05 -14.00 5.15
CA SER A 223 -6.58 -15.35 5.35
C SER A 223 -7.24 -15.87 4.06
N SER A 224 -6.84 -17.07 3.63
CA SER A 224 -7.37 -17.66 2.41
C SER A 224 -8.87 -17.94 2.53
N GLY A 225 -9.66 -17.50 1.53
CA GLY A 225 -11.10 -17.75 1.43
C GLY A 225 -11.98 -16.73 2.16
N GLU A 226 -11.41 -15.80 2.94
CA GLU A 226 -12.17 -14.77 3.68
C GLU A 226 -12.63 -13.61 2.79
N THR A 227 -11.99 -13.41 1.64
CA THR A 227 -12.41 -12.43 0.64
C THR A 227 -12.48 -13.06 -0.74
N GLU A 228 -13.54 -12.75 -1.46
CA GLU A 228 -13.63 -13.06 -2.89
C GLU A 228 -13.11 -11.87 -3.70
N HIS A 229 -12.23 -12.15 -4.64
CA HIS A 229 -11.69 -11.15 -5.58
C HIS A 229 -12.43 -11.32 -6.92
N ILE A 230 -13.14 -10.27 -7.33
CA ILE A 230 -13.78 -10.22 -8.65
C ILE A 230 -12.88 -9.42 -9.59
N LEU A 231 -12.16 -10.12 -10.46
CA LEU A 231 -11.19 -9.53 -11.40
C LEU A 231 -11.50 -9.99 -12.84
N PRO A 232 -11.89 -9.10 -13.78
CA PRO A 232 -12.12 -7.68 -13.57
C PRO A 232 -13.41 -7.41 -12.75
N ALA A 233 -13.43 -6.29 -12.02
CA ALA A 233 -14.60 -5.88 -11.24
C ALA A 233 -15.86 -5.79 -12.11
N GLN A 234 -17.00 -6.29 -11.59
CA GLN A 234 -18.28 -6.32 -12.29
C GLN A 234 -19.08 -5.02 -12.00
N ILE A 235 -18.54 -3.89 -12.41
CA ILE A 235 -19.09 -2.55 -12.21
C ILE A 235 -19.32 -1.84 -13.54
N PRO A 236 -20.09 -0.74 -13.61
CA PRO A 236 -20.26 0.06 -14.83
C PRO A 236 -18.92 0.48 -15.44
N GLN A 237 -18.85 0.41 -16.78
CA GLN A 237 -17.58 0.65 -17.50
C GLN A 237 -17.01 2.05 -17.31
N ASP A 238 -17.86 3.06 -17.13
CA ASP A 238 -17.44 4.44 -16.83
C ASP A 238 -16.79 4.55 -15.44
N VAL A 239 -17.36 3.87 -14.43
CA VAL A 239 -16.77 3.78 -13.08
C VAL A 239 -15.44 3.03 -13.12
N TYR A 240 -15.36 1.90 -13.86
CA TYR A 240 -14.13 1.14 -14.06
C TYR A 240 -13.01 2.01 -14.67
N ASN A 241 -13.34 2.69 -15.77
CA ASN A 241 -12.38 3.55 -16.47
C ASN A 241 -11.93 4.73 -15.61
N GLU A 242 -12.85 5.30 -14.84
CA GLU A 242 -12.55 6.42 -13.94
C GLU A 242 -11.67 5.97 -12.77
N ALA A 243 -11.93 4.81 -12.15
CA ALA A 243 -11.06 4.26 -11.12
C ALA A 243 -9.62 4.07 -11.63
N MET A 244 -9.46 3.53 -12.84
CA MET A 244 -8.15 3.40 -13.50
C MET A 244 -7.47 4.77 -13.71
N ARG A 245 -8.20 5.75 -14.23
CA ARG A 245 -7.70 7.12 -14.48
C ARG A 245 -7.29 7.83 -13.20
N LEU A 246 -8.13 7.77 -12.15
CA LEU A 246 -7.88 8.41 -10.86
C LEU A 246 -6.70 7.77 -10.12
N SER A 247 -6.51 6.44 -10.26
CA SER A 247 -5.35 5.73 -9.71
C SER A 247 -4.04 6.27 -10.28
N VAL A 248 -3.98 6.46 -11.61
CA VAL A 248 -2.80 7.04 -12.26
C VAL A 248 -2.61 8.50 -11.86
N ALA A 249 -3.69 9.28 -11.71
CA ALA A 249 -3.61 10.67 -11.27
C ALA A 249 -3.05 10.79 -9.84
N ALA A 250 -3.57 10.00 -8.88
CA ALA A 250 -3.09 9.96 -7.50
C ALA A 250 -1.62 9.48 -7.41
N TYR A 251 -1.27 8.42 -8.17
CA TYR A 251 0.08 7.90 -8.28
C TYR A 251 1.10 8.97 -8.71
N LYS A 252 0.77 9.70 -9.79
CA LYS A 252 1.63 10.79 -10.30
C LYS A 252 1.71 11.97 -9.36
N ALA A 253 0.59 12.36 -8.74
CA ALA A 253 0.54 13.48 -7.80
C ALA A 253 1.39 13.22 -6.55
N ALA A 254 1.40 12.00 -6.04
CA ALA A 254 2.26 11.62 -4.92
C ALA A 254 3.74 11.44 -5.30
N GLY A 255 4.07 11.43 -6.60
CA GLY A 255 5.42 11.16 -7.08
C GLY A 255 5.84 9.70 -6.94
N CYS A 256 4.88 8.78 -7.02
CA CYS A 256 5.14 7.35 -6.92
C CYS A 256 6.04 6.84 -8.06
N GLN A 257 6.77 5.77 -7.79
CA GLN A 257 7.60 5.01 -8.72
C GLN A 257 7.37 3.51 -8.53
N GLY A 258 7.67 2.70 -9.56
CA GLY A 258 7.54 1.26 -9.48
C GLY A 258 6.09 0.81 -9.37
N ALA A 259 5.86 -0.18 -8.50
CA ALA A 259 4.55 -0.77 -8.27
C ALA A 259 3.83 -0.10 -7.10
N ALA A 260 2.56 0.25 -7.28
CA ALA A 260 1.70 0.80 -6.23
C ALA A 260 0.27 0.29 -6.39
N ARG A 261 -0.58 0.54 -5.39
CA ARG A 261 -2.00 0.16 -5.42
C ARG A 261 -2.84 1.30 -4.84
N ALA A 262 -3.88 1.69 -5.57
CA ALA A 262 -4.88 2.67 -5.17
C ALA A 262 -6.15 1.96 -4.72
N ASP A 263 -6.68 2.31 -3.55
CA ASP A 263 -7.86 1.73 -2.97
C ASP A 263 -9.02 2.74 -2.97
N PHE A 264 -10.22 2.28 -3.33
CA PHE A 264 -11.42 3.11 -3.51
C PHE A 264 -12.63 2.50 -2.81
N ARG A 265 -13.64 3.35 -2.55
CA ARG A 265 -15.03 2.95 -2.31
C ARG A 265 -15.90 3.52 -3.41
N TRP A 266 -16.87 2.73 -3.87
CA TRP A 266 -17.87 3.18 -4.83
C TRP A 266 -19.27 2.96 -4.26
N ASP A 267 -19.97 4.07 -4.00
CA ASP A 267 -21.37 4.12 -3.58
C ASP A 267 -22.27 4.06 -4.84
N ASP A 268 -22.78 2.88 -5.13
CA ASP A 268 -23.62 2.59 -6.30
C ASP A 268 -25.02 3.22 -6.23
N THR A 269 -25.39 3.79 -5.08
CA THR A 269 -26.65 4.54 -4.93
C THR A 269 -26.57 5.96 -5.48
N LYS A 270 -25.34 6.47 -5.72
CA LYS A 270 -25.12 7.78 -6.31
C LYS A 270 -25.03 7.73 -7.83
N PRO A 271 -25.52 8.78 -8.54
CA PRO A 271 -25.52 8.76 -9.99
C PRO A 271 -24.11 8.87 -10.58
N GLY A 272 -23.84 8.08 -11.62
CA GLY A 272 -22.61 8.15 -12.41
C GLY A 272 -21.35 8.00 -11.57
N LEU A 273 -20.42 8.94 -11.73
CA LEU A 273 -19.10 8.91 -11.05
C LEU A 273 -19.10 9.58 -9.66
N ASP A 274 -20.25 10.12 -9.24
CA ASP A 274 -20.34 10.87 -7.96
C ASP A 274 -20.15 9.98 -6.74
N GLY A 275 -20.35 8.67 -6.88
CA GLY A 275 -20.14 7.68 -5.82
C GLY A 275 -18.70 7.17 -5.67
N LEU A 276 -17.75 7.51 -6.56
CA LEU A 276 -16.39 6.98 -6.52
C LEU A 276 -15.47 7.85 -5.66
N TYR A 277 -14.90 7.25 -4.62
CA TYR A 277 -14.02 7.92 -3.65
C TYR A 277 -12.71 7.16 -3.48
N PHE A 278 -11.61 7.88 -3.59
CA PHE A 278 -10.27 7.37 -3.29
C PHE A 278 -10.03 7.33 -1.77
N LEU A 279 -9.50 6.22 -1.27
CA LEU A 279 -9.19 6.03 0.15
C LEU A 279 -7.72 6.28 0.45
N GLU A 280 -6.84 5.57 -0.24
CA GLU A 280 -5.39 5.58 0.01
C GLU A 280 -4.58 5.09 -1.19
N MET A 281 -3.28 5.41 -1.18
CA MET A 281 -2.27 4.88 -2.08
C MET A 281 -1.29 4.03 -1.28
N ASN A 282 -1.14 2.76 -1.64
CA ASN A 282 -0.11 1.89 -1.09
C ASN A 282 1.09 1.86 -2.03
N THR A 283 2.24 2.38 -1.59
CA THR A 283 3.46 2.49 -2.40
C THR A 283 4.30 1.23 -2.39
N GLN A 284 3.95 0.24 -1.56
CA GLN A 284 4.66 -1.03 -1.45
C GLN A 284 3.69 -2.18 -1.19
N PRO A 285 2.83 -2.49 -2.20
CA PRO A 285 1.81 -3.52 -2.06
C PRO A 285 2.41 -4.90 -1.77
N GLY A 286 1.66 -5.75 -1.07
CA GLY A 286 2.05 -7.11 -0.79
C GLY A 286 2.38 -7.92 -2.05
N MET A 287 3.33 -8.83 -1.92
CA MET A 287 3.83 -9.72 -2.97
C MET A 287 3.64 -11.20 -2.60
N THR A 288 2.66 -11.49 -1.73
CA THR A 288 2.27 -12.86 -1.39
C THR A 288 1.44 -13.49 -2.52
N PRO A 289 1.25 -14.82 -2.53
CA PRO A 289 0.38 -15.48 -3.51
C PRO A 289 -1.08 -15.00 -3.51
N LEU A 290 -1.55 -14.39 -2.41
CA LEU A 290 -2.90 -13.83 -2.26
C LEU A 290 -2.96 -12.32 -2.50
N SER A 291 -1.83 -11.70 -2.87
CA SER A 291 -1.75 -10.25 -3.00
C SER A 291 -2.33 -9.75 -4.32
N LEU A 292 -3.06 -8.64 -4.23
CA LEU A 292 -3.83 -8.03 -5.30
C LEU A 292 -2.98 -7.50 -6.46
N LEU A 293 -1.79 -6.95 -6.17
CA LEU A 293 -0.90 -6.47 -7.23
C LEU A 293 -0.40 -7.60 -8.15
N PRO A 294 0.17 -8.73 -7.64
CA PRO A 294 0.53 -9.86 -8.49
C PRO A 294 -0.64 -10.45 -9.28
N GLU A 295 -1.83 -10.52 -8.67
CA GLU A 295 -3.04 -11.02 -9.32
C GLU A 295 -3.43 -10.14 -10.52
N GLN A 296 -3.51 -8.82 -10.32
CA GLN A 296 -3.82 -7.87 -11.40
C GLN A 296 -2.73 -7.81 -12.47
N ALA A 297 -1.46 -7.94 -12.09
CA ALA A 297 -0.35 -8.01 -13.03
C ALA A 297 -0.46 -9.26 -13.92
N ALA A 298 -0.75 -10.43 -13.33
CA ALA A 298 -0.95 -11.67 -14.08
C ALA A 298 -2.15 -11.55 -15.03
N TYR A 299 -3.27 -10.98 -14.59
CA TYR A 299 -4.42 -10.69 -15.43
C TYR A 299 -4.07 -9.78 -16.62
N ALA A 300 -3.24 -8.78 -16.40
CA ALA A 300 -2.76 -7.87 -17.43
C ALA A 300 -1.66 -8.49 -18.35
N GLY A 301 -1.35 -9.78 -18.19
CA GLY A 301 -0.35 -10.49 -19.00
C GLY A 301 1.09 -10.38 -18.49
N LEU A 302 1.29 -9.97 -17.22
CA LEU A 302 2.60 -9.86 -16.56
C LEU A 302 2.68 -10.86 -15.39
N PRO A 303 3.07 -12.14 -15.62
CA PRO A 303 3.21 -13.14 -14.57
C PRO A 303 4.20 -12.73 -13.48
N PHE A 304 4.12 -13.34 -12.31
CA PHE A 304 4.86 -12.93 -11.10
C PHE A 304 6.36 -12.76 -11.32
N ASN A 305 7.04 -13.73 -11.97
CA ASN A 305 8.48 -13.61 -12.24
C ASN A 305 8.78 -12.42 -13.15
N ASN A 306 7.92 -12.16 -14.14
CA ASN A 306 8.08 -11.03 -15.05
C ASN A 306 7.82 -9.69 -14.34
N LEU A 307 6.87 -9.65 -13.38
CA LEU A 307 6.63 -8.50 -12.52
C LEU A 307 7.86 -8.20 -11.67
N ILE A 308 8.44 -9.22 -11.00
CA ILE A 308 9.68 -9.07 -10.23
C ILE A 308 10.81 -8.55 -11.12
N GLN A 309 10.99 -9.13 -12.32
CA GLN A 309 12.02 -8.65 -13.26
C GLN A 309 11.78 -7.20 -13.67
N TRP A 310 10.52 -6.83 -13.98
CA TRP A 310 10.16 -5.48 -14.35
C TRP A 310 10.52 -4.50 -13.22
N MET A 311 10.25 -4.84 -11.96
CA MET A 311 10.60 -4.01 -10.81
C MET A 311 12.12 -3.82 -10.66
N LEU A 312 12.93 -4.85 -10.95
CA LEU A 312 14.40 -4.75 -10.93
C LEU A 312 14.97 -3.92 -12.10
N ASP A 313 14.26 -3.85 -13.20
CA ASP A 313 14.68 -3.08 -14.37
C ASP A 313 14.26 -1.60 -14.30
N HIS A 314 13.33 -1.29 -13.38
CA HIS A 314 12.83 0.06 -13.13
C HIS A 314 12.99 0.45 -11.65
N PRO A 315 14.20 0.39 -11.07
CA PRO A 315 14.41 0.74 -9.69
C PRO A 315 14.36 2.25 -9.49
N THR A 316 13.97 2.68 -8.30
CA THR A 316 14.21 4.05 -7.83
C THR A 316 15.71 4.17 -7.54
N CYS A 317 16.37 5.08 -8.23
CA CYS A 317 17.79 5.31 -8.04
C CYS A 317 18.01 6.66 -7.36
N PRO A 318 18.87 6.70 -6.33
CA PRO A 318 19.40 7.98 -5.86
C PRO A 318 20.14 8.68 -7.00
N ALA A 319 19.98 10.00 -7.08
CA ALA A 319 20.62 10.85 -8.07
C ALA A 319 22.15 10.88 -7.93
#